data_d5c0048fde068b178a63cc7112036def
#
_entry.id   d5c0048fde068b178a63cc7112036def
#
_cell.length_a   1.000
_cell.length_b   1.000
_cell.length_c   1.000
_cell.angle_alpha   90.00
_cell.angle_beta   90.00
_cell.angle_gamma   90.00
#
_symmetry.space_group_name_H-M   'P 1'
#
loop_
_entity.id
_entity.type
_entity.pdbx_description
1 polymer ?
#
loop_
_entity_poly.entity_id
_entity_poly.type
_entity_poly.pdbx_seq_one_letter_code
_entity_poly.pdbx_strand_id
1 'polypeptide(L)'
;MEAFQTAIEQQKEDTLDITADMMRQYKGMQEQLLKKVADLEAENGQLKKTIEERDADIVKLQQEKEQNKKSSDTEILQYQHKMEEMQVEFAQMLRETLDRMHERLANGTFNKS
;
A
#
# COMPACT_ATOMS: atom_id res chain seq x y z
N MET A 1 -32.63 -19.53 74.12
CA MET A 1 -31.75 -18.35 73.93
C MET A 1 -30.40 -18.70 73.34
N GLU A 2 -29.74 -19.77 73.81
CA GLU A 2 -28.43 -20.16 73.27
C GLU A 2 -28.53 -20.59 71.78
N ALA A 3 -29.55 -21.37 71.40
CA ALA A 3 -29.75 -21.76 70.01
C ALA A 3 -30.01 -20.62 69.07
N PHE A 4 -30.70 -19.59 69.53
CA PHE A 4 -30.96 -18.37 68.76
C PHE A 4 -29.70 -17.52 68.57
N GLN A 5 -28.89 -17.39 69.61
CA GLN A 5 -27.64 -16.67 69.55
C GLN A 5 -26.63 -17.39 68.64
N THR A 6 -26.55 -18.69 68.68
CA THR A 6 -25.71 -19.51 67.81
C THR A 6 -26.13 -19.34 66.33
N ALA A 7 -27.45 -19.33 66.08
CA ALA A 7 -28.00 -19.13 64.75
C ALA A 7 -27.64 -17.73 64.20
N ILE A 8 -27.69 -16.69 65.01
CA ILE A 8 -27.34 -15.34 64.62
C ILE A 8 -25.82 -15.22 64.33
N GLU A 9 -24.99 -15.81 65.16
CA GLU A 9 -23.54 -15.84 64.98
C GLU A 9 -23.17 -16.58 63.68
N GLN A 10 -23.80 -17.72 63.44
CA GLN A 10 -23.59 -18.48 62.19
C GLN A 10 -24.00 -17.67 60.96
N GLN A 11 -25.13 -16.97 61.03
CA GLN A 11 -25.60 -16.13 59.93
C GLN A 11 -24.65 -14.95 59.67
N LYS A 12 -24.07 -14.38 60.69
CA LYS A 12 -23.06 -13.33 60.57
C LYS A 12 -21.79 -13.84 59.92
N GLU A 13 -21.31 -15.03 60.30
CA GLU A 13 -20.15 -15.66 59.70
C GLU A 13 -20.37 -15.96 58.20
N ASP A 14 -21.56 -16.52 57.88
CA ASP A 14 -21.93 -16.84 56.50
C ASP A 14 -22.00 -15.56 55.64
N THR A 15 -22.49 -14.47 56.18
CA THR A 15 -22.56 -13.19 55.50
C THR A 15 -21.16 -12.62 55.27
N LEU A 16 -20.28 -12.71 56.24
CA LEU A 16 -18.88 -12.27 56.11
C LEU A 16 -18.13 -13.10 55.07
N ASP A 17 -18.32 -14.42 55.07
CA ASP A 17 -17.71 -15.33 54.11
C ASP A 17 -18.18 -15.03 52.67
N ILE A 18 -19.50 -14.86 52.47
CA ILE A 18 -20.10 -14.51 51.18
C ILE A 18 -19.54 -13.16 50.69
N THR A 19 -19.48 -12.18 51.57
CA THR A 19 -18.95 -10.84 51.23
C THR A 19 -17.49 -10.92 50.82
N ALA A 20 -16.68 -11.68 51.56
CA ALA A 20 -15.26 -11.87 51.25
C ALA A 20 -15.07 -12.57 49.89
N ASP A 21 -15.89 -13.57 49.58
CA ASP A 21 -15.86 -14.25 48.31
C ASP A 21 -16.27 -13.36 47.14
N MET A 22 -17.33 -12.55 47.35
CA MET A 22 -17.77 -11.56 46.34
C MET A 22 -16.69 -10.52 46.09
N MET A 23 -16.01 -10.04 47.12
CA MET A 23 -14.92 -9.08 47.01
C MET A 23 -13.73 -9.65 46.24
N ARG A 24 -13.38 -10.92 46.48
CA ARG A 24 -12.33 -11.61 45.77
C ARG A 24 -12.66 -11.78 44.28
N GLN A 25 -13.88 -12.18 43.99
CA GLN A 25 -14.36 -12.32 42.62
C GLN A 25 -14.38 -10.96 41.89
N TYR A 26 -14.87 -9.94 42.54
CA TYR A 26 -14.91 -8.57 42.02
C TYR A 26 -13.50 -8.06 41.72
N LYS A 27 -12.58 -8.25 42.62
CA LYS A 27 -11.16 -7.85 42.48
C LYS A 27 -10.51 -8.61 41.31
N GLY A 28 -10.76 -9.93 41.23
CA GLY A 28 -10.27 -10.76 40.13
C GLY A 28 -10.78 -10.30 38.76
N MET A 29 -12.06 -9.97 38.67
CA MET A 29 -12.67 -9.41 37.47
C MET A 29 -12.09 -8.07 37.10
N GLN A 30 -11.87 -7.21 38.08
CA GLN A 30 -11.27 -5.89 37.89
C GLN A 30 -9.84 -6.00 37.34
N GLU A 31 -9.05 -6.91 37.92
CA GLU A 31 -7.68 -7.17 37.45
C GLU A 31 -7.65 -7.70 36.00
N GLN A 32 -8.55 -8.62 35.69
CA GLN A 32 -8.69 -9.16 34.31
C GLN A 32 -9.10 -8.08 33.32
N LEU A 33 -10.06 -7.23 33.70
CA LEU A 33 -10.51 -6.12 32.84
C LEU A 33 -9.41 -5.09 32.63
N LEU A 34 -8.68 -4.73 33.67
CA LEU A 34 -7.55 -3.81 33.56
C LEU A 34 -6.46 -4.35 32.65
N LYS A 35 -6.14 -5.63 32.78
CA LYS A 35 -5.19 -6.30 31.90
C LYS A 35 -5.66 -6.28 30.43
N LYS A 36 -6.93 -6.61 30.21
CA LYS A 36 -7.52 -6.60 28.89
C LYS A 36 -7.51 -5.21 28.25
N VAL A 37 -7.83 -4.19 29.03
CA VAL A 37 -7.75 -2.79 28.57
C VAL A 37 -6.32 -2.43 28.20
N ALA A 38 -5.34 -2.77 29.04
CA ALA A 38 -3.93 -2.50 28.74
C ALA A 38 -3.45 -3.22 27.48
N ASP A 39 -3.83 -4.48 27.29
CA ASP A 39 -3.50 -5.27 26.10
C ASP A 39 -4.13 -4.65 24.85
N LEU A 40 -5.40 -4.24 24.94
CA LEU A 40 -6.10 -3.59 23.83
C LEU A 40 -5.52 -2.22 23.49
N GLU A 41 -5.12 -1.44 24.47
CA GLU A 41 -4.46 -0.14 24.26
C GLU A 41 -3.10 -0.34 23.56
N ALA A 42 -2.32 -1.33 23.99
CA ALA A 42 -1.05 -1.66 23.36
C ALA A 42 -1.24 -2.10 21.90
N GLU A 43 -2.21 -2.99 21.65
CA GLU A 43 -2.56 -3.45 20.30
C GLU A 43 -3.05 -2.31 19.43
N ASN A 44 -3.91 -1.44 19.97
CA ASN A 44 -4.44 -0.28 19.28
C ASN A 44 -3.32 0.70 18.88
N GLY A 45 -2.38 0.97 19.79
CA GLY A 45 -1.20 1.79 19.52
C GLY A 45 -0.33 1.20 18.42
N GLN A 46 -0.13 -0.12 18.45
CA GLN A 46 0.64 -0.82 17.42
C GLN A 46 -0.05 -0.77 16.05
N LEU A 47 -1.37 -0.99 16.02
CA LEU A 47 -2.15 -0.91 14.78
C LEU A 47 -2.15 0.50 14.19
N LYS A 48 -2.26 1.53 15.01
CA LYS A 48 -2.17 2.93 14.55
C LYS A 48 -0.82 3.21 13.92
N LYS A 49 0.26 2.75 14.53
CA LYS A 49 1.61 2.90 14.00
C LYS A 49 1.76 2.19 12.66
N THR A 50 1.24 0.97 12.55
CA THR A 50 1.25 0.20 11.30
C THR A 50 0.46 0.91 10.19
N ILE A 51 -0.70 1.49 10.52
CA ILE A 51 -1.51 2.25 9.58
C ILE A 51 -0.75 3.47 9.07
N GLU A 52 -0.10 4.23 9.96
CA GLU A 52 0.70 5.39 9.57
C GLU A 52 1.85 5.00 8.64
N GLU A 53 2.56 3.92 8.95
CA GLU A 53 3.64 3.41 8.10
C GLU A 53 3.14 2.98 6.72
N ARG A 54 2.02 2.26 6.68
CA ARG A 54 1.40 1.82 5.42
C ARG A 54 0.86 2.98 4.60
N ASP A 55 0.28 3.98 5.23
CA ASP A 55 -0.20 5.19 4.55
C ASP A 55 0.98 5.95 3.91
N ALA A 56 2.09 6.06 4.64
CA ALA A 56 3.32 6.67 4.10
C ALA A 56 3.86 5.87 2.91
N ASP A 57 3.85 4.54 2.99
CA ASP A 57 4.27 3.66 1.90
C ASP A 57 3.36 3.79 0.67
N ILE A 58 2.06 3.89 0.87
CA ILE A 58 1.08 4.09 -0.21
C ILE A 58 1.35 5.41 -0.93
N VAL A 59 1.56 6.50 -0.20
CA VAL A 59 1.88 7.81 -0.79
C VAL A 59 3.16 7.74 -1.60
N LYS A 60 4.19 7.11 -1.05
CA LYS A 60 5.48 6.92 -1.73
C LYS A 60 5.34 6.11 -3.02
N LEU A 61 4.62 5.00 -2.96
CA LEU A 61 4.37 4.14 -4.12
C LEU A 61 3.56 4.85 -5.20
N GLN A 62 2.57 5.65 -4.81
CA GLN A 62 1.80 6.46 -5.76
C GLN A 62 2.66 7.49 -6.47
N GLN A 63 3.56 8.15 -5.75
CA GLN A 63 4.50 9.11 -6.32
C GLN A 63 5.49 8.43 -7.27
N GLU A 64 6.04 7.29 -6.90
CA GLU A 64 6.92 6.50 -7.75
C GLU A 64 6.21 6.03 -9.03
N LYS A 65 4.99 5.56 -8.88
CA LYS A 65 4.16 5.12 -10.02
C LYS A 65 3.89 6.26 -11.00
N GLU A 66 3.55 7.44 -10.48
CA GLU A 66 3.30 8.62 -11.31
C GLU A 66 4.57 9.08 -12.00
N GLN A 67 5.69 9.08 -11.30
CA GLN A 67 7.00 9.44 -11.87
C GLN A 67 7.42 8.46 -12.96
N ASN A 68 7.26 7.16 -12.72
CA ASN A 68 7.55 6.12 -13.71
C ASN A 68 6.67 6.27 -14.95
N LYS A 69 5.40 6.59 -14.76
CA LYS A 69 4.47 6.83 -15.86
C LYS A 69 4.91 8.02 -16.72
N LYS A 70 5.27 9.15 -16.11
CA LYS A 70 5.77 10.32 -16.79
C LYS A 70 7.06 10.02 -17.55
N SER A 71 7.97 9.30 -16.92
CA SER A 71 9.23 8.88 -17.53
C SER A 71 9.00 7.99 -18.74
N SER A 72 8.12 7.01 -18.62
CA SER A 72 7.75 6.11 -19.72
C SER A 72 7.05 6.84 -20.86
N ASP A 73 6.14 7.75 -20.55
CA ASP A 73 5.44 8.56 -21.55
C ASP A 73 6.44 9.44 -22.32
N THR A 74 7.41 10.03 -21.63
CA THR A 74 8.47 10.83 -22.24
C THR A 74 9.35 9.96 -23.18
N GLU A 75 9.73 8.76 -22.75
CA GLU A 75 10.49 7.83 -23.57
C GLU A 75 9.73 7.41 -24.81
N ILE A 76 8.45 7.11 -24.68
CA ILE A 76 7.58 6.75 -25.80
C ILE A 76 7.53 7.88 -26.83
N LEU A 77 7.34 9.11 -26.38
CA LEU A 77 7.34 10.28 -27.25
C LEU A 77 8.68 10.48 -27.97
N GLN A 78 9.79 10.28 -27.26
CA GLN A 78 11.13 10.36 -27.87
C GLN A 78 11.35 9.29 -28.92
N TYR A 79 10.93 8.05 -28.66
CA TYR A 79 11.03 6.96 -29.64
C TYR A 79 10.13 7.18 -30.85
N GLN A 80 8.91 7.67 -30.63
CA GLN A 80 8.01 8.03 -31.72
C GLN A 80 8.60 9.11 -32.62
N HIS A 81 9.21 10.12 -32.01
CA HIS A 81 9.88 11.21 -32.75
C HIS A 81 11.06 10.68 -33.55
N LYS A 82 11.88 9.81 -32.98
CA LYS A 82 12.98 9.14 -33.70
C LYS A 82 12.47 8.31 -34.86
N MET A 83 11.39 7.57 -34.69
CA MET A 83 10.79 6.78 -35.75
C MET A 83 10.29 7.65 -36.89
N GLU A 84 9.66 8.79 -36.59
CA GLU A 84 9.22 9.75 -37.59
C GLU A 84 10.41 10.35 -38.37
N GLU A 85 11.48 10.72 -37.67
CA GLU A 85 12.72 11.20 -38.30
C GLU A 85 13.32 10.15 -39.22
N MET A 86 13.41 8.91 -38.76
CA MET A 86 13.92 7.80 -39.57
C MET A 86 13.07 7.52 -40.81
N GLN A 87 11.74 7.63 -40.69
CA GLN A 87 10.83 7.46 -41.83
C GLN A 87 11.04 8.57 -42.87
N VAL A 88 11.21 9.80 -42.42
CA VAL A 88 11.48 10.96 -43.30
C VAL A 88 12.83 10.78 -44.01
N GLU A 89 13.86 10.42 -43.28
CA GLU A 89 15.20 10.16 -43.85
C GLU A 89 15.16 9.01 -44.85
N PHE A 90 14.48 7.94 -44.54
CA PHE A 90 14.34 6.80 -45.45
C PHE A 90 13.60 7.17 -46.73
N ALA A 91 12.51 7.93 -46.61
CA ALA A 91 11.75 8.42 -47.77
C ALA A 91 12.62 9.33 -48.66
N GLN A 92 13.43 10.18 -48.04
CA GLN A 92 14.35 11.06 -48.75
C GLN A 92 15.45 10.26 -49.47
N MET A 93 16.02 9.27 -48.83
CA MET A 93 17.02 8.38 -49.45
C MET A 93 16.43 7.63 -50.64
N LEU A 94 15.21 7.12 -50.50
CA LEU A 94 14.50 6.46 -51.59
C LEU A 94 14.29 7.38 -52.77
N ARG A 95 13.86 8.61 -52.50
CA ARG A 95 13.66 9.63 -53.55
C ARG A 95 14.95 9.94 -54.29
N GLU A 96 16.04 10.17 -53.57
CA GLU A 96 17.35 10.45 -54.15
C GLU A 96 17.86 9.26 -54.98
N THR A 97 17.66 8.04 -54.50
CA THR A 97 18.05 6.83 -55.20
C THR A 97 17.27 6.68 -56.50
N LEU A 98 15.96 6.91 -56.48
CA LEU A 98 15.10 6.85 -57.65
C LEU A 98 15.48 7.94 -58.65
N ASP A 99 15.78 9.15 -58.21
CA ASP A 99 16.22 10.24 -59.07
C ASP A 99 17.55 9.92 -59.74
N ARG A 100 18.52 9.32 -59.04
CA ARG A 100 19.78 8.85 -59.64
C ARG A 100 19.58 7.75 -60.65
N MET A 101 18.68 6.81 -60.40
CA MET A 101 18.34 5.78 -61.34
C MET A 101 17.70 6.35 -62.60
N HIS A 102 16.83 7.31 -62.47
CA HIS A 102 16.23 8.02 -63.59
C HIS A 102 17.26 8.78 -64.44
N GLU A 103 18.19 9.47 -63.80
CA GLU A 103 19.30 10.16 -64.48
C GLU A 103 20.17 9.17 -65.26
N ARG A 104 20.52 8.04 -64.64
CA ARG A 104 21.32 7.01 -65.30
C ARG A 104 20.61 6.40 -66.52
N LEU A 105 19.32 6.14 -66.36
CA LEU A 105 18.52 5.62 -67.49
C LEU A 105 18.39 6.65 -68.61
N ALA A 106 18.15 7.89 -68.28
CA ALA A 106 18.08 8.98 -69.26
C ALA A 106 19.44 9.14 -69.98
N ASN A 107 20.54 9.16 -69.24
CA ASN A 107 21.87 9.23 -69.85
C ASN A 107 22.25 8.02 -70.64
N GLY A 108 21.87 6.82 -70.14
CA GLY A 108 22.07 5.55 -70.88
C GLY A 108 21.27 5.47 -72.16
N THR A 109 20.05 5.95 -72.15
CA THR A 109 19.21 6.04 -73.36
C THR A 109 19.73 7.07 -74.32
N PHE A 110 20.24 8.19 -73.80
CA PHE A 110 20.87 9.25 -74.63
C PHE A 110 22.17 8.80 -75.28
N ASN A 111 22.99 8.05 -74.55
CA ASN A 111 24.25 7.52 -75.09
C ASN A 111 24.10 6.41 -76.08
N LYS A 112 22.93 5.73 -76.15
CA LYS A 112 22.66 4.67 -77.10
C LYS A 112 22.07 5.14 -78.45
N SER A 113 21.62 6.35 -78.49
CA SER A 113 21.13 6.97 -79.70
C SER A 113 22.27 7.74 -80.39
#